data_012e4f9801f5dac4d619739ac7f51e91
#
_entry.id   012e4f9801f5dac4d619739ac7f51e91
#
_cell.length_a   1.000
_cell.length_b   1.000
_cell.length_c   1.000
_cell.angle_alpha   90.00
_cell.angle_beta   90.00
_cell.angle_gamma   90.00
#
_symmetry.space_group_name_H-M   'P 1'
#
loop_
_entity.id
_entity.type
_entity.pdbx_description
1 polymer ?
#
loop_
_entity_poly.entity_id
_entity_poly.type
_entity_poly.pdbx_seq_one_letter_code
_entity_poly.pdbx_strand_id
1 'polypeptide(L)'
;MTQLLISVTNVDEARIALENGVDVLDLKDPSDGALGALDIHVVNEITTYVNHKKLVSATIGNITFHTSDDLNTALARITALKLAGIDIIKIGFFDSQVSENRSQNVKQLETSAELLLAIQAMCLSKTVKFIAVLFAENTYETYFIDGLLTVGFEGLMIDTMVKNGQSAMHFNNHDQFKSIADCAHAKGCWFGVAGSLQLQDIAIVKYLKPTYIGFRGAACDGNDRKSKLSPLSVQMLRKSM
;
A
#
# COMPACT_ATOMS: atom_id res chain seq x y z
N MET A 1 -18.94 2.31 2.85
CA MET A 1 -18.36 3.53 3.48
C MET A 1 -16.85 3.44 3.30
N THR A 2 -16.20 4.51 2.83
CA THR A 2 -14.75 4.54 2.64
C THR A 2 -14.03 4.58 3.99
N GLN A 3 -12.99 3.79 4.16
CA GLN A 3 -12.21 3.65 5.38
C GLN A 3 -11.02 4.61 5.42
N LEU A 4 -10.65 5.07 6.63
CA LEU A 4 -9.46 5.87 6.87
C LEU A 4 -8.26 4.97 7.18
N LEU A 5 -7.22 5.05 6.36
CA LEU A 5 -5.93 4.39 6.58
C LEU A 5 -4.89 5.43 6.96
N ILE A 6 -4.18 5.21 8.08
CA ILE A 6 -3.09 6.08 8.54
C ILE A 6 -1.80 5.28 8.64
N SER A 7 -0.74 5.78 7.98
CA SER A 7 0.59 5.19 8.11
C SER A 7 1.23 5.63 9.43
N VAL A 8 1.78 4.65 10.17
CA VAL A 8 2.41 4.81 11.49
C VAL A 8 3.79 4.15 11.52
N THR A 9 4.68 4.68 12.37
CA THR A 9 6.07 4.24 12.46
C THR A 9 6.44 3.57 13.79
N ASN A 10 5.59 3.69 14.81
CA ASN A 10 5.83 3.19 16.17
C ASN A 10 4.53 3.06 16.95
N VAL A 11 4.60 2.53 18.17
CA VAL A 11 3.45 2.29 19.05
C VAL A 11 2.75 3.58 19.47
N ASP A 12 3.49 4.67 19.71
CA ASP A 12 2.88 5.95 20.10
C ASP A 12 2.00 6.52 18.99
N GLU A 13 2.48 6.44 17.74
CA GLU A 13 1.67 6.84 16.58
C GLU A 13 0.47 5.91 16.37
N ALA A 14 0.65 4.60 16.58
CA ALA A 14 -0.45 3.64 16.51
C ALA A 14 -1.54 3.97 17.54
N ARG A 15 -1.14 4.33 18.78
CA ARG A 15 -2.05 4.78 19.82
C ARG A 15 -2.83 6.02 19.41
N ILE A 16 -2.13 7.06 18.92
CA ILE A 16 -2.77 8.30 18.43
C ILE A 16 -3.79 7.98 17.34
N ALA A 17 -3.42 7.16 16.36
CA ALA A 17 -4.32 6.81 15.25
C ALA A 17 -5.57 6.05 15.75
N LEU A 18 -5.39 5.08 16.65
CA LEU A 18 -6.50 4.30 17.23
C LEU A 18 -7.48 5.18 18.01
N GLU A 19 -6.97 6.05 18.88
CA GLU A 19 -7.77 6.96 19.71
C GLU A 19 -8.56 7.96 18.87
N ASN A 20 -8.09 8.26 17.64
CA ASN A 20 -8.72 9.23 16.74
C ASN A 20 -9.49 8.60 15.56
N GLY A 21 -9.83 7.31 15.68
CA GLY A 21 -10.84 6.68 14.83
C GLY A 21 -10.33 6.18 13.49
N VAL A 22 -9.06 5.76 13.38
CA VAL A 22 -8.53 5.07 12.20
C VAL A 22 -9.27 3.75 11.97
N ASP A 23 -9.43 3.34 10.72
CA ASP A 23 -10.00 2.03 10.36
C ASP A 23 -8.91 1.00 10.06
N VAL A 24 -7.80 1.43 9.43
CA VAL A 24 -6.65 0.58 9.08
C VAL A 24 -5.35 1.29 9.48
N LEU A 25 -4.52 0.62 10.28
CA LEU A 25 -3.15 1.06 10.56
C LEU A 25 -2.22 0.55 9.47
N ASP A 26 -1.37 1.41 8.95
CA ASP A 26 -0.42 1.07 7.90
C ASP A 26 1.02 1.21 8.39
N LEU A 27 1.72 0.09 8.57
CA LEU A 27 3.08 0.06 9.09
C LEU A 27 4.07 0.34 7.96
N LYS A 28 4.73 1.51 8.02
CA LYS A 28 5.57 2.00 6.94
C LYS A 28 6.64 2.96 7.46
N ASP A 29 7.87 2.81 6.96
CA ASP A 29 8.95 3.77 7.20
C ASP A 29 8.91 4.90 6.16
N PRO A 30 8.57 6.15 6.55
CA PRO A 30 8.55 7.27 5.63
C PRO A 30 9.96 7.76 5.24
N SER A 31 11.02 7.33 5.90
CA SER A 31 12.40 7.70 5.56
C SER A 31 12.99 6.85 4.45
N ASP A 32 12.42 5.66 4.22
CA ASP A 32 12.88 4.70 3.22
C ASP A 32 11.91 4.61 2.02
N GLY A 33 11.95 5.62 1.15
CA GLY A 33 11.24 5.63 -0.14
C GLY A 33 9.71 5.57 -0.07
N ALA A 34 9.13 4.95 -1.07
CA ALA A 34 7.68 4.88 -1.25
C ALA A 34 7.02 3.84 -0.34
N LEU A 35 7.62 2.67 -0.21
CA LEU A 35 7.12 1.53 0.54
C LEU A 35 8.11 1.03 1.59
N GLY A 36 8.85 1.94 2.25
CA GLY A 36 9.83 1.58 3.26
C GLY A 36 9.25 0.63 4.31
N ALA A 37 9.96 -0.47 4.57
CA ALA A 37 9.52 -1.48 5.53
C ALA A 37 10.03 -1.13 6.94
N LEU A 38 9.16 -1.19 7.94
CA LEU A 38 9.58 -1.09 9.34
C LEU A 38 10.38 -2.32 9.77
N ASP A 39 11.26 -2.13 10.74
CA ASP A 39 11.92 -3.25 11.42
C ASP A 39 10.89 -4.22 12.02
N ILE A 40 11.17 -5.52 11.95
CA ILE A 40 10.21 -6.55 12.39
C ILE A 40 9.94 -6.49 13.90
N HIS A 41 10.89 -5.99 14.71
CA HIS A 41 10.66 -5.79 16.14
C HIS A 41 9.62 -4.69 16.37
N VAL A 42 9.70 -3.58 15.64
CA VAL A 42 8.71 -2.49 15.70
C VAL A 42 7.33 -2.99 15.21
N VAL A 43 7.30 -3.81 14.15
CA VAL A 43 6.06 -4.45 13.68
C VAL A 43 5.43 -5.27 14.80
N ASN A 44 6.20 -6.12 15.47
CA ASN A 44 5.72 -6.96 16.59
C ASN A 44 5.21 -6.13 17.77
N GLU A 45 5.88 -5.05 18.13
CA GLU A 45 5.43 -4.13 19.18
C GLU A 45 4.07 -3.51 18.84
N ILE A 46 3.91 -3.02 17.60
CA ILE A 46 2.67 -2.40 17.15
C ILE A 46 1.54 -3.43 17.09
N THR A 47 1.75 -4.60 16.49
CA THR A 47 0.71 -5.63 16.39
C THR A 47 0.27 -6.14 17.76
N THR A 48 1.21 -6.32 18.69
CA THR A 48 0.92 -6.67 20.08
C THR A 48 0.06 -5.59 20.75
N TYR A 49 0.39 -4.32 20.56
CA TYR A 49 -0.37 -3.21 21.13
C TYR A 49 -1.78 -3.10 20.53
N VAL A 50 -1.89 -3.24 19.20
CA VAL A 50 -3.17 -3.18 18.48
C VAL A 50 -4.07 -4.33 18.88
N ASN A 51 -3.52 -5.53 19.08
CA ASN A 51 -4.22 -6.73 19.56
C ASN A 51 -5.56 -6.95 18.83
N HIS A 52 -5.53 -7.00 17.51
CA HIS A 52 -6.68 -7.22 16.62
C HIS A 52 -7.86 -6.23 16.74
N LYS A 53 -7.69 -5.08 17.43
CA LYS A 53 -8.74 -4.06 17.53
C LYS A 53 -9.06 -3.39 16.21
N LYS A 54 -8.10 -3.33 15.30
CA LYS A 54 -8.20 -2.78 13.95
C LYS A 54 -7.32 -3.59 13.00
N LEU A 55 -7.63 -3.52 11.70
CA LEU A 55 -6.78 -4.11 10.68
C LEU A 55 -5.42 -3.42 10.63
N VAL A 56 -4.37 -4.22 10.49
CA VAL A 56 -3.00 -3.75 10.35
C VAL A 56 -2.46 -4.17 9.00
N SER A 57 -2.02 -3.19 8.21
CA SER A 57 -1.31 -3.43 6.96
C SER A 57 0.18 -3.12 7.12
N ALA A 58 1.02 -3.79 6.33
CA ALA A 58 2.45 -3.50 6.25
C ALA A 58 2.98 -3.67 4.83
N THR A 59 4.06 -2.95 4.51
CA THR A 59 4.80 -3.10 3.26
C THR A 59 5.94 -4.09 3.40
N ILE A 60 6.33 -4.73 2.29
CA ILE A 60 7.51 -5.61 2.26
C ILE A 60 8.82 -4.86 1.99
N GLY A 61 8.76 -3.56 1.69
CA GLY A 61 9.90 -2.72 1.30
C GLY A 61 9.86 -2.32 -0.18
N ASN A 62 10.89 -1.56 -0.60
CA ASN A 62 11.06 -1.09 -1.97
C ASN A 62 11.77 -2.16 -2.82
N ILE A 63 11.12 -3.29 -3.07
CA ILE A 63 11.67 -4.42 -3.83
C ILE A 63 11.22 -4.33 -5.28
N THR A 64 12.16 -4.43 -6.23
CA THR A 64 11.90 -4.25 -7.67
C THR A 64 11.79 -5.55 -8.46
N PHE A 65 12.06 -6.69 -7.84
CA PHE A 65 11.96 -8.04 -8.44
C PHE A 65 12.83 -8.26 -9.69
N HIS A 66 14.03 -7.64 -9.72
CA HIS A 66 14.97 -7.83 -10.81
C HIS A 66 15.85 -9.07 -10.66
N THR A 67 15.97 -9.60 -9.44
CA THR A 67 16.86 -10.71 -9.12
C THR A 67 16.17 -11.79 -8.28
N SER A 68 16.73 -13.00 -8.28
CA SER A 68 16.27 -14.07 -7.37
C SER A 68 16.46 -13.70 -5.89
N ASP A 69 17.43 -12.83 -5.58
CA ASP A 69 17.65 -12.35 -4.20
C ASP A 69 16.53 -11.40 -3.78
N ASP A 70 16.00 -10.59 -4.70
CA ASP A 70 14.80 -9.78 -4.45
C ASP A 70 13.60 -10.66 -4.10
N LEU A 71 13.41 -11.74 -4.85
CA LEU A 71 12.33 -12.69 -4.58
C LEU A 71 12.49 -13.34 -3.20
N ASN A 72 13.69 -13.83 -2.88
CA ASN A 72 13.96 -14.45 -1.58
C ASN A 72 13.75 -13.46 -0.43
N THR A 73 14.18 -12.23 -0.60
CA THR A 73 13.98 -11.15 0.37
C THR A 73 12.49 -10.86 0.57
N ALA A 74 11.71 -10.78 -0.52
CA ALA A 74 10.26 -10.57 -0.46
C ALA A 74 9.56 -11.71 0.28
N LEU A 75 9.86 -12.96 -0.06
CA LEU A 75 9.25 -14.14 0.57
C LEU A 75 9.59 -14.26 2.06
N ALA A 76 10.85 -13.98 2.43
CA ALA A 76 11.26 -13.94 3.83
C ALA A 76 10.50 -12.84 4.59
N ARG A 77 10.37 -11.64 3.99
CA ARG A 77 9.63 -10.53 4.59
C ARG A 77 8.15 -10.83 4.74
N ILE A 78 7.50 -11.38 3.70
CA ILE A 78 6.10 -11.81 3.76
C ILE A 78 5.89 -12.81 4.90
N THR A 79 6.79 -13.80 5.02
CA THR A 79 6.72 -14.80 6.09
C THR A 79 6.83 -14.17 7.48
N ALA A 80 7.79 -13.24 7.67
CA ALA A 80 7.96 -12.55 8.93
C ALA A 80 6.72 -11.70 9.30
N LEU A 81 6.14 -10.97 8.34
CA LEU A 81 4.93 -10.19 8.54
C LEU A 81 3.71 -11.06 8.90
N LYS A 82 3.55 -12.21 8.26
CA LYS A 82 2.50 -13.18 8.62
C LYS A 82 2.66 -13.68 10.05
N LEU A 83 3.88 -14.03 10.46
CA LEU A 83 4.16 -14.49 11.83
C LEU A 83 3.95 -13.37 12.87
N ALA A 84 4.17 -12.11 12.49
CA ALA A 84 3.90 -10.95 13.30
C ALA A 84 2.40 -10.59 13.41
N GLY A 85 1.51 -11.32 12.75
CA GLY A 85 0.06 -11.10 12.82
C GLY A 85 -0.46 -9.93 11.97
N ILE A 86 0.24 -9.61 10.88
CA ILE A 86 -0.22 -8.62 9.90
C ILE A 86 -1.42 -9.17 9.13
N ASP A 87 -2.50 -8.36 9.02
CA ASP A 87 -3.72 -8.73 8.29
C ASP A 87 -3.60 -8.51 6.78
N ILE A 88 -2.86 -7.46 6.37
CA ILE A 88 -2.76 -7.01 4.98
C ILE A 88 -1.30 -6.76 4.62
N ILE A 89 -0.78 -7.45 3.61
CA ILE A 89 0.57 -7.23 3.08
C ILE A 89 0.49 -6.49 1.75
N LYS A 90 1.24 -5.39 1.66
CA LYS A 90 1.30 -4.55 0.46
C LYS A 90 2.60 -4.77 -0.30
N ILE A 91 2.47 -5.02 -1.61
CA ILE A 91 3.58 -5.30 -2.53
C ILE A 91 3.54 -4.27 -3.65
N GLY A 92 4.65 -3.54 -3.84
CA GLY A 92 4.78 -2.51 -4.86
C GLY A 92 5.24 -3.05 -6.21
N PHE A 93 4.66 -2.55 -7.28
CA PHE A 93 5.07 -2.81 -8.65
C PHE A 93 5.65 -1.51 -9.22
N PHE A 94 6.97 -1.33 -9.03
CA PHE A 94 7.68 -0.07 -9.28
C PHE A 94 7.92 0.22 -10.75
N ASP A 95 8.03 -0.83 -11.59
CA ASP A 95 8.34 -0.64 -12.99
C ASP A 95 7.06 -0.56 -13.83
N SER A 96 7.00 0.49 -14.68
CA SER A 96 6.17 0.44 -15.86
C SER A 96 6.77 -0.61 -16.78
N GLN A 97 6.00 -1.57 -17.24
CA GLN A 97 6.37 -2.83 -17.90
C GLN A 97 7.22 -2.72 -19.17
N VAL A 98 7.86 -1.59 -19.45
CA VAL A 98 8.64 -1.38 -20.66
C VAL A 98 10.01 -0.83 -20.31
N SER A 99 10.99 -1.70 -20.05
CA SER A 99 12.38 -1.31 -20.17
C SER A 99 12.85 -1.58 -21.61
N GLU A 100 13.66 -0.68 -22.18
CA GLU A 100 14.24 -0.85 -23.52
C GLU A 100 15.22 -2.04 -23.59
N ASN A 101 15.56 -2.65 -22.46
CA ASN A 101 16.52 -3.74 -22.38
C ASN A 101 15.82 -5.12 -22.26
N ARG A 102 15.71 -5.80 -23.39
CA ARG A 102 14.99 -7.07 -23.57
C ARG A 102 15.42 -8.22 -22.64
N SER A 103 16.70 -8.28 -22.27
CA SER A 103 17.23 -9.35 -21.38
C SER A 103 16.89 -9.09 -19.90
N GLN A 104 16.84 -7.83 -19.47
CA GLN A 104 16.36 -7.48 -18.12
C GLN A 104 14.87 -7.71 -17.98
N ASN A 105 14.09 -7.44 -19.03
CA ASN A 105 12.65 -7.68 -19.06
C ASN A 105 12.29 -9.15 -18.87
N VAL A 106 13.02 -10.09 -19.51
CA VAL A 106 12.75 -11.53 -19.38
C VAL A 106 12.99 -11.98 -17.94
N LYS A 107 14.11 -11.62 -17.34
CA LYS A 107 14.45 -12.02 -15.97
C LYS A 107 13.48 -11.43 -14.93
N GLN A 108 13.07 -10.19 -15.11
CA GLN A 108 12.07 -9.53 -14.27
C GLN A 108 10.70 -10.21 -14.38
N LEU A 109 10.28 -10.61 -15.60
CA LEU A 109 9.05 -11.35 -15.82
C LEU A 109 9.08 -12.73 -15.15
N GLU A 110 10.20 -13.45 -15.22
CA GLU A 110 10.38 -14.74 -14.55
C GLU A 110 10.31 -14.59 -13.03
N THR A 111 11.06 -13.66 -12.44
CA THR A 111 11.07 -13.39 -11.00
C THR A 111 9.69 -12.93 -10.50
N SER A 112 9.01 -12.12 -11.29
CA SER A 112 7.64 -11.68 -10.98
C SER A 112 6.64 -12.83 -11.06
N ALA A 113 6.79 -13.73 -12.03
CA ALA A 113 5.93 -14.92 -12.17
C ALA A 113 6.12 -15.88 -10.98
N GLU A 114 7.34 -16.11 -10.52
CA GLU A 114 7.62 -16.93 -9.33
C GLU A 114 7.02 -16.31 -8.06
N LEU A 115 7.13 -14.98 -7.90
CA LEU A 115 6.46 -14.27 -6.81
C LEU A 115 4.95 -14.45 -6.87
N LEU A 116 4.36 -14.26 -8.04
CA LEU A 116 2.91 -14.38 -8.23
C LEU A 116 2.41 -15.79 -7.91
N LEU A 117 3.15 -16.84 -8.30
CA LEU A 117 2.84 -18.22 -7.94
C LEU A 117 2.93 -18.44 -6.43
N ALA A 118 3.95 -17.89 -5.76
CA ALA A 118 4.08 -18.00 -4.32
C ALA A 118 2.94 -17.26 -3.59
N ILE A 119 2.56 -16.08 -4.06
CA ILE A 119 1.40 -15.31 -3.53
C ILE A 119 0.11 -16.11 -3.73
N GLN A 120 -0.12 -16.67 -4.92
CA GLN A 120 -1.29 -17.50 -5.21
C GLN A 120 -1.41 -18.67 -4.22
N ALA A 121 -0.30 -19.37 -3.97
CA ALA A 121 -0.27 -20.45 -2.99
C ALA A 121 -0.59 -19.97 -1.56
N MET A 122 -0.13 -18.77 -1.18
CA MET A 122 -0.41 -18.18 0.13
C MET A 122 -1.85 -17.67 0.26
N CYS A 123 -2.45 -17.16 -0.82
CA CYS A 123 -3.84 -16.72 -0.84
C CYS A 123 -4.82 -17.87 -0.56
N LEU A 124 -4.48 -19.10 -0.95
CA LEU A 124 -5.28 -20.29 -0.65
C LEU A 124 -5.44 -20.53 0.86
N SER A 125 -4.47 -20.10 1.68
CA SER A 125 -4.54 -20.24 3.14
C SER A 125 -5.47 -19.24 3.84
N LYS A 126 -5.87 -18.16 3.15
CA LYS A 126 -6.72 -17.05 3.65
C LYS A 126 -6.27 -16.44 4.99
N THR A 127 -5.00 -16.59 5.35
CA THR A 127 -4.47 -16.09 6.63
C THR A 127 -4.02 -14.64 6.58
N VAL A 128 -3.79 -14.10 5.39
CA VAL A 128 -3.37 -12.72 5.14
C VAL A 128 -3.90 -12.28 3.78
N LYS A 129 -4.21 -10.99 3.65
CA LYS A 129 -4.63 -10.37 2.39
C LYS A 129 -3.45 -9.73 1.69
N PHE A 130 -3.41 -9.82 0.36
CA PHE A 130 -2.40 -9.15 -0.45
C PHE A 130 -3.00 -7.99 -1.23
N ILE A 131 -2.35 -6.83 -1.17
CA ILE A 131 -2.71 -5.64 -1.94
C ILE A 131 -1.56 -5.27 -2.86
N ALA A 132 -1.83 -5.18 -4.15
CA ALA A 132 -0.86 -4.68 -5.11
C ALA A 132 -0.85 -3.15 -5.11
N VAL A 133 0.32 -2.55 -4.91
CA VAL A 133 0.51 -1.10 -4.96
C VAL A 133 1.05 -0.71 -6.33
N LEU A 134 0.28 0.12 -7.02
CA LEU A 134 0.57 0.70 -8.33
C LEU A 134 0.92 2.18 -8.13
N PHE A 135 1.85 2.70 -8.92
CA PHE A 135 2.31 4.07 -8.72
C PHE A 135 1.69 5.02 -9.74
N ALA A 136 1.25 6.19 -9.26
CA ALA A 136 0.57 7.20 -10.04
C ALA A 136 1.41 7.74 -11.22
N GLU A 137 2.73 7.65 -11.10
CA GLU A 137 3.70 8.05 -12.12
C GLU A 137 3.78 7.09 -13.30
N ASN A 138 3.32 5.84 -13.12
CA ASN A 138 3.45 4.76 -14.10
C ASN A 138 2.14 4.52 -14.86
N THR A 139 2.27 3.91 -16.03
CA THR A 139 1.15 3.39 -16.81
C THR A 139 1.16 1.87 -16.73
N TYR A 140 -0.01 1.26 -16.50
CA TYR A 140 -0.18 -0.17 -16.39
C TYR A 140 -1.19 -0.67 -17.41
N GLU A 141 -0.84 -1.71 -18.13
CA GLU A 141 -1.73 -2.37 -19.08
C GLU A 141 -2.87 -3.09 -18.35
N THR A 142 -4.06 -3.06 -18.93
CA THR A 142 -5.26 -3.67 -18.32
C THR A 142 -5.08 -5.16 -18.05
N TYR A 143 -4.38 -5.90 -18.92
CA TYR A 143 -4.13 -7.33 -18.71
C TYR A 143 -3.24 -7.59 -17.49
N PHE A 144 -2.32 -6.68 -17.17
CA PHE A 144 -1.48 -6.80 -15.97
C PHE A 144 -2.30 -6.60 -14.70
N ILE A 145 -3.16 -5.57 -14.68
CA ILE A 145 -4.06 -5.28 -13.56
C ILE A 145 -5.00 -6.47 -13.32
N ASP A 146 -5.59 -6.99 -14.40
CA ASP A 146 -6.47 -8.16 -14.34
C ASP A 146 -5.74 -9.41 -13.87
N GLY A 147 -4.49 -9.59 -14.31
CA GLY A 147 -3.60 -10.67 -13.90
C GLY A 147 -3.32 -10.68 -12.40
N LEU A 148 -3.02 -9.52 -11.80
CA LEU A 148 -2.79 -9.40 -10.34
C LEU A 148 -4.01 -9.87 -9.55
N LEU A 149 -5.21 -9.43 -9.92
CA LEU A 149 -6.45 -9.83 -9.25
C LEU A 149 -6.77 -11.32 -9.47
N THR A 150 -6.44 -11.86 -10.66
CA THR A 150 -6.66 -13.28 -10.98
C THR A 150 -5.71 -14.19 -10.19
N VAL A 151 -4.50 -13.76 -9.92
CA VAL A 151 -3.52 -14.47 -9.09
C VAL A 151 -3.98 -14.56 -7.63
N GLY A 152 -4.79 -13.61 -7.15
CA GLY A 152 -5.34 -13.65 -5.79
C GLY A 152 -5.04 -12.42 -4.95
N PHE A 153 -4.54 -11.32 -5.54
CA PHE A 153 -4.54 -10.06 -4.82
C PHE A 153 -5.98 -9.66 -4.51
N GLU A 154 -6.27 -9.41 -3.25
CA GLU A 154 -7.60 -9.01 -2.77
C GLU A 154 -7.89 -7.53 -3.01
N GLY A 155 -6.92 -6.79 -3.54
CA GLY A 155 -7.13 -5.40 -3.93
C GLY A 155 -5.93 -4.74 -4.59
N LEU A 156 -6.21 -3.55 -5.08
CA LEU A 156 -5.25 -2.66 -5.73
C LEU A 156 -5.19 -1.35 -4.96
N MET A 157 -4.03 -0.73 -4.93
CA MET A 157 -3.84 0.58 -4.30
C MET A 157 -2.99 1.48 -5.19
N ILE A 158 -3.39 2.73 -5.35
CA ILE A 158 -2.57 3.76 -5.97
C ILE A 158 -1.78 4.48 -4.89
N ASP A 159 -0.47 4.65 -5.09
CA ASP A 159 0.43 5.48 -4.26
C ASP A 159 1.32 6.33 -5.20
N THR A 160 2.18 7.18 -4.70
CA THR A 160 3.24 7.87 -5.46
C THR A 160 4.58 7.20 -5.19
N MET A 161 5.41 7.07 -6.23
CA MET A 161 6.77 6.55 -6.12
C MET A 161 7.70 7.63 -5.55
N VAL A 162 7.65 8.82 -6.13
CA VAL A 162 8.47 9.96 -5.71
C VAL A 162 7.75 10.74 -4.62
N LYS A 163 8.44 10.98 -3.50
CA LYS A 163 7.88 11.68 -2.33
C LYS A 163 8.36 13.15 -2.28
N ASN A 164 7.99 13.91 -3.31
CA ASN A 164 8.29 15.33 -3.48
C ASN A 164 7.16 16.28 -3.01
N GLY A 165 6.14 15.73 -2.36
CA GLY A 165 4.95 16.48 -1.89
C GLY A 165 3.82 16.56 -2.92
N GLN A 166 4.01 16.12 -4.15
CA GLN A 166 2.93 16.04 -5.13
C GLN A 166 1.97 14.90 -4.78
N SER A 167 0.69 15.22 -4.70
CA SER A 167 -0.38 14.25 -4.49
C SER A 167 -0.54 13.33 -5.72
N ALA A 168 -0.96 12.08 -5.50
CA ALA A 168 -1.33 11.17 -6.59
C ALA A 168 -2.37 11.79 -7.53
N MET A 169 -3.23 12.68 -7.02
CA MET A 169 -4.24 13.38 -7.81
C MET A 169 -3.67 14.49 -8.71
N HIS A 170 -2.38 14.80 -8.59
CA HIS A 170 -1.69 15.78 -9.43
C HIS A 170 -1.24 15.19 -10.79
N PHE A 171 -1.15 13.87 -10.86
CA PHE A 171 -0.81 13.19 -12.11
C PHE A 171 -2.03 13.13 -13.02
N ASN A 172 -1.86 13.46 -14.31
CA ASN A 172 -2.94 13.48 -15.30
C ASN A 172 -3.42 12.08 -15.72
N ASN A 173 -3.42 11.12 -14.80
CA ASN A 173 -3.77 9.72 -15.03
C ASN A 173 -5.16 9.35 -14.48
N HIS A 174 -6.07 10.32 -14.38
CA HIS A 174 -7.40 10.11 -13.79
C HIS A 174 -8.21 9.00 -14.48
N ASP A 175 -8.13 8.89 -15.81
CA ASP A 175 -8.83 7.84 -16.57
C ASP A 175 -8.25 6.46 -16.24
N GLN A 176 -6.93 6.36 -16.08
CA GLN A 176 -6.28 5.13 -15.66
C GLN A 176 -6.67 4.76 -14.23
N PHE A 177 -6.70 5.71 -13.30
CA PHE A 177 -7.13 5.46 -11.92
C PHE A 177 -8.57 4.94 -11.88
N LYS A 178 -9.44 5.52 -12.71
CA LYS A 178 -10.80 5.03 -12.87
C LYS A 178 -10.84 3.62 -13.44
N SER A 179 -10.06 3.33 -14.47
CA SER A 179 -9.96 1.98 -15.06
C SER A 179 -9.49 0.94 -14.04
N ILE A 180 -8.46 1.27 -13.23
CA ILE A 180 -7.96 0.41 -12.15
C ILE A 180 -9.06 0.17 -11.10
N ALA A 181 -9.75 1.23 -10.68
CA ALA A 181 -10.85 1.14 -9.72
C ALA A 181 -11.99 0.27 -10.24
N ASP A 182 -12.42 0.49 -11.49
CA ASP A 182 -13.50 -0.26 -12.13
C ASP A 182 -13.13 -1.76 -12.25
N CYS A 183 -11.87 -2.08 -12.60
CA CYS A 183 -11.38 -3.46 -12.66
C CYS A 183 -11.44 -4.15 -11.29
N ALA A 184 -10.99 -3.48 -10.22
CA ALA A 184 -11.08 -4.01 -8.87
C ALA A 184 -12.55 -4.23 -8.44
N HIS A 185 -13.42 -3.24 -8.68
CA HIS A 185 -14.83 -3.30 -8.31
C HIS A 185 -15.58 -4.41 -9.05
N ALA A 186 -15.30 -4.60 -10.36
CA ALA A 186 -15.91 -5.66 -11.15
C ALA A 186 -15.63 -7.07 -10.60
N LYS A 187 -14.50 -7.25 -9.94
CA LYS A 187 -14.10 -8.52 -9.29
C LYS A 187 -14.45 -8.56 -7.79
N GLY A 188 -15.12 -7.55 -7.25
CA GLY A 188 -15.41 -7.45 -5.79
C GLY A 188 -14.18 -7.27 -4.93
N CYS A 189 -13.06 -6.80 -5.52
CA CYS A 189 -11.80 -6.57 -4.84
C CYS A 189 -11.72 -5.17 -4.24
N TRP A 190 -10.83 -4.97 -3.28
CA TRP A 190 -10.60 -3.67 -2.65
C TRP A 190 -9.86 -2.74 -3.60
N PHE A 191 -10.19 -1.46 -3.50
CA PHE A 191 -9.45 -0.40 -4.17
C PHE A 191 -9.09 0.68 -3.16
N GLY A 192 -7.83 1.08 -3.12
CA GLY A 192 -7.33 2.11 -2.22
C GLY A 192 -6.59 3.21 -2.96
N VAL A 193 -6.56 4.40 -2.37
CA VAL A 193 -5.77 5.53 -2.87
C VAL A 193 -4.98 6.14 -1.74
N ALA A 194 -3.69 6.34 -1.99
CA ALA A 194 -2.75 7.08 -1.15
C ALA A 194 -1.84 7.94 -2.05
N GLY A 195 -0.66 8.29 -1.57
CA GLY A 195 0.33 9.04 -2.35
C GLY A 195 0.25 10.54 -2.10
N SER A 196 0.87 10.99 -1.02
CA SER A 196 0.98 12.40 -0.62
C SER A 196 -0.35 13.17 -0.61
N LEU A 197 -1.47 12.47 -0.42
CA LEU A 197 -2.81 13.06 -0.39
C LEU A 197 -2.94 14.10 0.72
N GLN A 198 -3.67 15.16 0.41
CA GLN A 198 -4.05 16.23 1.33
C GLN A 198 -5.55 16.18 1.62
N LEU A 199 -6.00 16.91 2.64
CA LEU A 199 -7.41 16.99 3.02
C LEU A 199 -8.32 17.36 1.84
N GLN A 200 -7.88 18.27 1.00
CA GLN A 200 -8.62 18.74 -0.18
C GLN A 200 -8.79 17.68 -1.26
N ASP A 201 -7.92 16.66 -1.31
CA ASP A 201 -7.97 15.60 -2.31
C ASP A 201 -9.09 14.58 -2.01
N ILE A 202 -9.60 14.54 -0.77
CA ILE A 202 -10.61 13.55 -0.34
C ILE A 202 -11.84 13.59 -1.25
N ALA A 203 -12.32 14.79 -1.59
CA ALA A 203 -13.50 14.93 -2.41
C ALA A 203 -13.34 14.30 -3.80
N ILE A 204 -12.21 14.55 -4.47
CA ILE A 204 -11.94 13.99 -5.80
C ILE A 204 -11.66 12.48 -5.72
N VAL A 205 -10.93 12.02 -4.70
CA VAL A 205 -10.65 10.58 -4.52
C VAL A 205 -11.93 9.78 -4.30
N LYS A 206 -12.91 10.33 -3.61
CA LYS A 206 -14.20 9.67 -3.36
C LYS A 206 -14.99 9.33 -4.65
N TYR A 207 -14.78 10.05 -5.76
CA TYR A 207 -15.39 9.71 -7.05
C TYR A 207 -14.93 8.36 -7.59
N LEU A 208 -13.75 7.90 -7.18
CA LEU A 208 -13.24 6.56 -7.52
C LEU A 208 -13.84 5.46 -6.65
N LYS A 209 -14.70 5.79 -5.69
CA LYS A 209 -15.35 4.88 -4.73
C LYS A 209 -14.36 3.94 -4.01
N PRO A 210 -13.28 4.47 -3.42
CA PRO A 210 -12.27 3.62 -2.81
C PRO A 210 -12.79 2.92 -1.56
N THR A 211 -12.28 1.72 -1.30
CA THR A 211 -12.47 0.99 -0.03
C THR A 211 -11.80 1.75 1.10
N TYR A 212 -10.60 2.28 0.86
CA TYR A 212 -9.87 3.10 1.85
C TYR A 212 -9.06 4.21 1.19
N ILE A 213 -8.85 5.29 1.94
CA ILE A 213 -7.96 6.40 1.57
C ILE A 213 -6.85 6.48 2.61
N GLY A 214 -5.58 6.49 2.14
CA GLY A 214 -4.40 6.44 2.97
C GLY A 214 -3.67 7.77 3.10
N PHE A 215 -3.29 8.12 4.33
CA PHE A 215 -2.56 9.35 4.63
C PHE A 215 -1.32 9.07 5.49
N ARG A 216 -0.27 9.85 5.25
CA ARG A 216 0.86 9.98 6.16
C ARG A 216 1.15 11.46 6.42
N GLY A 217 1.62 12.22 5.42
CA GLY A 217 2.00 13.64 5.59
C GLY A 217 0.85 14.47 6.17
N ALA A 218 -0.33 14.43 5.57
CA ALA A 218 -1.50 15.17 6.04
C ALA A 218 -1.99 14.79 7.45
N ALA A 219 -1.55 13.64 7.97
CA ALA A 219 -1.83 13.21 9.34
C ALA A 219 -0.75 13.62 10.34
N CYS A 220 0.37 14.20 9.88
CA CYS A 220 1.51 14.59 10.71
C CYS A 220 1.57 16.10 10.95
N ASP A 221 2.36 16.50 11.95
CA ASP A 221 2.62 17.92 12.24
C ASP A 221 3.27 18.58 11.02
N GLY A 222 2.76 19.76 10.67
CA GLY A 222 3.26 20.56 9.54
C GLY A 222 3.07 19.93 8.15
N ASN A 223 2.25 18.87 8.00
CA ASN A 223 2.11 18.08 6.78
C ASN A 223 3.43 17.41 6.34
N ASP A 224 4.40 17.29 7.24
CA ASP A 224 5.66 16.59 6.95
C ASP A 224 5.55 15.12 7.30
N ARG A 225 5.70 14.25 6.27
CA ARG A 225 5.60 12.79 6.43
C ARG A 225 6.62 12.18 7.41
N LYS A 226 7.71 12.88 7.72
CA LYS A 226 8.75 12.46 8.66
C LYS A 226 8.50 12.96 10.07
N SER A 227 7.60 13.93 10.24
CA SER A 227 7.19 14.44 11.53
C SER A 227 6.27 13.47 12.28
N LYS A 228 6.04 13.76 13.57
CA LYS A 228 5.14 12.97 14.42
C LYS A 228 3.69 13.07 13.94
N LEU A 229 2.95 12.02 14.20
CA LEU A 229 1.51 12.00 13.95
C LEU A 229 0.80 13.01 14.86
N SER A 230 -0.08 13.81 14.28
CA SER A 230 -0.86 14.84 14.98
C SER A 230 -2.28 14.33 15.28
N PRO A 231 -2.69 14.22 16.54
CA PRO A 231 -4.06 13.83 16.90
C PRO A 231 -5.11 14.70 16.22
N LEU A 232 -4.85 16.00 16.15
CA LEU A 232 -5.79 16.96 15.54
C LEU A 232 -5.91 16.73 14.03
N SER A 233 -4.81 16.49 13.34
CA SER A 233 -4.81 16.21 11.90
C SER A 233 -5.55 14.90 11.59
N VAL A 234 -5.35 13.84 12.39
CA VAL A 234 -6.09 12.58 12.24
C VAL A 234 -7.58 12.77 12.44
N GLN A 235 -8.01 13.57 13.46
CA GLN A 235 -9.42 13.90 13.67
C GLN A 235 -10.03 14.67 12.51
N MET A 236 -9.29 15.64 11.94
CA MET A 236 -9.73 16.40 10.76
C MET A 236 -9.94 15.50 9.56
N LEU A 237 -8.98 14.60 9.27
CA LEU A 237 -9.11 13.59 8.21
C LEU A 237 -10.33 12.70 8.46
N ARG A 238 -10.52 12.20 9.70
CA ARG A 238 -11.66 11.35 10.06
C ARG A 238 -13.01 12.04 9.81
N LYS A 239 -13.14 13.29 10.17
CA LYS A 239 -14.38 14.07 9.95
C LYS A 239 -14.68 14.30 8.47
N SER A 240 -13.67 14.25 7.60
CA SER A 240 -13.80 14.48 6.15
C SER A 240 -14.06 13.20 5.37
N MET A 241 -13.93 12.02 6.01
CA MET A 241 -14.26 10.71 5.44
C MET A 241 -15.74 10.45 5.41
#